data_6cdddbeae57b09035c2171d6dd13f9ad
#
_entry.id   6cdddbeae57b09035c2171d6dd13f9ad
#
_cell.length_a   1.000
_cell.length_b   1.000
_cell.length_c   1.000
_cell.angle_alpha   90.00
_cell.angle_beta   90.00
_cell.angle_gamma   90.00
#
_symmetry.space_group_name_H-M   'P 1'
#
loop_
_entity.id
_entity.type
_entity.pdbx_description
1 polymer ?
#
loop_
_entity_poly.entity_id
_entity_poly.type
_entity_poly.pdbx_seq_one_letter_code
_entity_poly.pdbx_strand_id
1 'polypeptide(L)'
;MRPGRREALILGAVGVGAAAAGALFGAFALQSRTGAAELLAHAFVDLAGKPRRLVQWKGKVMVCNFWATWCAPCREEIPLLIAAQQQYDAKIVQIVGIGIDHADKIVEFSSQLKITYPLLVADASAVDTMKQLGNRSGGLPFTVVLDRGGAVASTKLGALKPGELDLILAPLLR
;
A
#
# COMPACT_ATOMS: atom_id res chain seq x y z
N MET A 1 -0.37 -27.38 -45.63
CA MET A 1 -1.75 -26.87 -45.48
C MET A 1 -1.70 -25.39 -45.19
N ARG A 2 -2.30 -24.54 -46.04
CA ARG A 2 -2.37 -23.10 -45.77
C ARG A 2 -3.63 -22.84 -44.93
N PRO A 3 -3.54 -22.11 -43.80
CA PRO A 3 -4.71 -21.84 -42.99
C PRO A 3 -5.75 -21.07 -43.80
N GLY A 4 -7.04 -21.43 -43.65
CA GLY A 4 -8.15 -20.76 -44.30
C GLY A 4 -8.26 -19.30 -43.83
N ARG A 5 -8.84 -18.39 -44.67
CA ARG A 5 -8.98 -16.95 -44.36
C ARG A 5 -9.61 -16.71 -42.98
N ARG A 6 -10.55 -17.57 -42.54
CA ARG A 6 -11.18 -17.50 -41.22
C ARG A 6 -10.21 -17.84 -40.06
N GLU A 7 -9.40 -18.88 -40.24
CA GLU A 7 -8.39 -19.28 -39.26
C GLU A 7 -7.28 -18.22 -39.12
N ALA A 8 -6.86 -17.61 -40.22
CA ALA A 8 -5.89 -16.51 -40.20
C ALA A 8 -6.43 -15.26 -39.46
N LEU A 9 -7.73 -14.95 -39.62
CA LEU A 9 -8.38 -13.84 -38.89
C LEU A 9 -8.52 -14.14 -37.41
N ILE A 10 -8.86 -15.36 -37.01
CA ILE A 10 -8.95 -15.77 -35.61
C ILE A 10 -7.58 -15.75 -34.96
N LEU A 11 -6.55 -16.29 -35.60
CA LEU A 11 -5.17 -16.27 -35.08
C LEU A 11 -4.63 -14.83 -34.97
N GLY A 12 -4.96 -13.95 -35.92
CA GLY A 12 -4.60 -12.54 -35.85
C GLY A 12 -5.29 -11.82 -34.70
N ALA A 13 -6.59 -12.05 -34.49
CA ALA A 13 -7.34 -11.44 -33.36
C ALA A 13 -6.84 -11.92 -32.01
N VAL A 14 -6.52 -13.21 -31.87
CA VAL A 14 -5.94 -13.78 -30.63
C VAL A 14 -4.54 -13.18 -30.36
N GLY A 15 -3.72 -13.05 -31.41
CA GLY A 15 -2.38 -12.47 -31.30
C GLY A 15 -2.42 -11.00 -30.84
N VAL A 16 -3.29 -10.19 -31.41
CA VAL A 16 -3.48 -8.77 -31.02
C VAL A 16 -4.03 -8.67 -29.58
N GLY A 17 -4.99 -9.51 -29.21
CA GLY A 17 -5.54 -9.54 -27.87
C GLY A 17 -4.49 -9.89 -26.81
N ALA A 18 -3.65 -10.90 -27.08
CA ALA A 18 -2.57 -11.30 -26.17
C ALA A 18 -1.49 -10.22 -26.04
N ALA A 19 -1.12 -9.56 -27.13
CA ALA A 19 -0.15 -8.45 -27.11
C ALA A 19 -0.67 -7.25 -26.32
N ALA A 20 -1.95 -6.88 -26.51
CA ALA A 20 -2.58 -5.80 -25.76
C ALA A 20 -2.66 -6.11 -24.26
N ALA A 21 -3.05 -7.34 -23.88
CA ALA A 21 -3.08 -7.78 -22.49
C ALA A 21 -1.69 -7.77 -21.84
N GLY A 22 -0.66 -8.23 -22.56
CA GLY A 22 0.74 -8.19 -22.12
C GLY A 22 1.25 -6.76 -21.92
N ALA A 23 0.92 -5.85 -22.83
CA ALA A 23 1.29 -4.44 -22.72
C ALA A 23 0.63 -3.76 -21.50
N LEU A 24 -0.67 -4.01 -21.29
CA LEU A 24 -1.40 -3.48 -20.14
C LEU A 24 -0.85 -4.02 -18.82
N PHE A 25 -0.58 -5.32 -18.74
CA PHE A 25 0.03 -5.93 -17.56
C PHE A 25 1.44 -5.38 -17.29
N GLY A 26 2.26 -5.23 -18.34
CA GLY A 26 3.59 -4.64 -18.24
C GLY A 26 3.56 -3.19 -17.76
N ALA A 27 2.65 -2.38 -18.30
CA ALA A 27 2.45 -0.99 -17.86
C ALA A 27 2.01 -0.90 -16.40
N PHE A 28 1.07 -1.76 -15.97
CA PHE A 28 0.63 -1.83 -14.58
C PHE A 28 1.75 -2.25 -13.63
N ALA A 29 2.53 -3.27 -13.99
CA ALA A 29 3.66 -3.73 -13.19
C ALA A 29 4.75 -2.66 -13.07
N LEU A 30 5.03 -1.93 -14.13
CA LEU A 30 5.99 -0.82 -14.11
C LEU A 30 5.49 0.33 -13.22
N GLN A 31 4.23 0.71 -13.32
CA GLN A 31 3.62 1.75 -12.49
C GLN A 31 3.68 1.39 -11.01
N SER A 32 3.38 0.14 -10.64
CA SER A 32 3.45 -0.32 -9.25
C SER A 32 4.88 -0.28 -8.71
N ARG A 33 5.90 -0.61 -9.53
CA ARG A 33 7.30 -0.50 -9.15
C ARG A 33 7.73 0.95 -8.92
N THR A 34 7.31 1.86 -9.77
CA THR A 34 7.58 3.30 -9.63
C THR A 34 6.94 3.85 -8.37
N GLY A 35 5.66 3.55 -8.14
CA GLY A 35 4.94 3.98 -6.94
C GLY A 35 5.55 3.43 -5.64
N ALA A 36 6.02 2.17 -5.63
CA ALA A 36 6.71 1.60 -4.47
C ALA A 36 8.04 2.32 -4.18
N ALA A 37 8.83 2.59 -5.21
CA ALA A 37 10.11 3.30 -5.08
C ALA A 37 9.90 4.73 -4.55
N GLU A 38 8.88 5.42 -5.07
CA GLU A 38 8.50 6.76 -4.62
C GLU A 38 8.02 6.73 -3.17
N LEU A 39 7.15 5.81 -2.80
CA LEU A 39 6.67 5.65 -1.42
C LEU A 39 7.83 5.41 -0.44
N LEU A 40 8.80 4.55 -0.79
CA LEU A 40 9.98 4.26 0.03
C LEU A 40 10.90 5.48 0.20
N ALA A 41 11.04 6.28 -0.85
CA ALA A 41 11.92 7.46 -0.88
C ALA A 41 11.27 8.72 -0.32
N HIS A 42 9.93 8.76 -0.24
CA HIS A 42 9.16 9.92 0.21
C HIS A 42 9.61 10.36 1.61
N ALA A 43 9.83 11.66 1.77
CA ALA A 43 10.23 12.25 3.04
C ALA A 43 8.99 12.64 3.84
N PHE A 44 8.53 11.74 4.69
CA PHE A 44 7.50 12.03 5.70
C PHE A 44 8.10 12.74 6.91
N VAL A 45 7.23 13.21 7.80
CA VAL A 45 7.63 13.78 9.10
C VAL A 45 7.05 12.90 10.21
N ASP A 46 7.87 12.53 11.22
CA ASP A 46 7.33 11.84 12.39
C ASP A 46 6.62 12.83 13.35
N LEU A 47 5.96 12.31 14.39
CA LEU A 47 5.21 13.13 15.34
C LEU A 47 6.10 14.10 16.16
N ALA A 48 7.42 13.92 16.12
CA ALA A 48 8.40 14.85 16.74
C ALA A 48 8.96 15.88 15.74
N GLY A 49 8.39 15.97 14.53
CA GLY A 49 8.82 16.88 13.48
C GLY A 49 10.10 16.46 12.74
N LYS A 50 10.58 15.22 12.93
CA LYS A 50 11.81 14.74 12.28
C LYS A 50 11.49 14.07 10.94
N PRO A 51 12.29 14.33 9.89
CA PRO A 51 12.12 13.67 8.60
C PRO A 51 12.38 12.16 8.71
N ARG A 52 11.50 11.38 8.11
CA ARG A 52 11.56 9.91 8.07
C ARG A 52 11.26 9.42 6.67
N ARG A 53 11.87 8.31 6.29
CA ARG A 53 11.59 7.61 5.04
C ARG A 53 11.31 6.15 5.32
N LEU A 54 10.38 5.56 4.56
CA LEU A 54 10.03 4.15 4.74
C LEU A 54 11.19 3.20 4.44
N VAL A 55 12.16 3.61 3.63
CA VAL A 55 13.36 2.82 3.32
C VAL A 55 14.13 2.38 4.58
N GLN A 56 13.99 3.08 5.71
CA GLN A 56 14.62 2.69 6.98
C GLN A 56 14.14 1.31 7.50
N TRP A 57 12.96 0.87 7.07
CA TRP A 57 12.41 -0.43 7.44
C TRP A 57 12.56 -1.49 6.32
N LYS A 58 13.31 -1.20 5.27
CA LYS A 58 13.58 -2.17 4.21
C LYS A 58 14.21 -3.44 4.79
N GLY A 59 13.85 -4.61 4.26
CA GLY A 59 14.20 -5.91 4.81
C GLY A 59 13.09 -6.55 5.66
N LYS A 60 12.07 -5.76 6.03
CA LYS A 60 10.84 -6.21 6.67
C LYS A 60 9.68 -6.21 5.69
N VAL A 61 8.65 -6.99 5.96
CA VAL A 61 7.34 -6.78 5.34
C VAL A 61 6.74 -5.52 5.97
N MET A 62 6.37 -4.54 5.14
CA MET A 62 5.81 -3.28 5.63
C MET A 62 4.32 -3.19 5.31
N VAL A 63 3.53 -2.79 6.31
CA VAL A 63 2.11 -2.47 6.15
C VAL A 63 1.96 -0.95 6.30
N CYS A 64 1.87 -0.25 5.18
CA CYS A 64 1.73 1.20 5.13
C CYS A 64 0.24 1.55 5.02
N ASN A 65 -0.32 2.08 6.09
CA ASN A 65 -1.74 2.42 6.17
C ASN A 65 -1.93 3.94 6.11
N PHE A 66 -2.56 4.41 5.03
CA PHE A 66 -2.94 5.82 4.86
C PHE A 66 -4.30 6.06 5.50
N TRP A 67 -4.35 7.02 6.41
CA TRP A 67 -5.53 7.30 7.24
C TRP A 67 -5.66 8.78 7.59
N ALA A 68 -6.80 9.18 8.16
CA ALA A 68 -7.01 10.51 8.71
C ALA A 68 -7.89 10.46 9.96
N THR A 69 -7.78 11.46 10.83
CA THR A 69 -8.57 11.51 12.08
C THR A 69 -10.06 11.70 11.83
N TRP A 70 -10.44 12.37 10.76
CA TRP A 70 -11.82 12.61 10.33
C TRP A 70 -12.44 11.42 9.57
N CYS A 71 -11.64 10.41 9.21
CA CYS A 71 -12.09 9.25 8.44
C CYS A 71 -12.65 8.17 9.39
N ALA A 72 -13.97 8.02 9.45
CA ALA A 72 -14.62 7.06 10.35
C ALA A 72 -14.16 5.60 10.13
N PRO A 73 -14.15 5.03 8.89
CA PRO A 73 -13.69 3.67 8.67
C PRO A 73 -12.20 3.47 8.97
N CYS A 74 -11.37 4.54 8.87
CA CYS A 74 -9.97 4.47 9.29
C CYS A 74 -9.86 4.23 10.81
N ARG A 75 -10.67 4.94 11.60
CA ARG A 75 -10.68 4.81 13.05
C ARG A 75 -11.10 3.43 13.51
N GLU A 76 -12.03 2.81 12.79
CA GLU A 76 -12.56 1.48 13.06
C GLU A 76 -11.51 0.38 12.85
N GLU A 77 -10.58 0.52 11.91
CA GLU A 77 -9.56 -0.49 11.63
C GLU A 77 -8.29 -0.34 12.49
N ILE A 78 -8.02 0.82 13.10
CA ILE A 78 -6.81 1.07 13.91
C ILE A 78 -6.61 0.01 15.02
N PRO A 79 -7.63 -0.40 15.80
CA PRO A 79 -7.47 -1.46 16.79
C PRO A 79 -6.97 -2.79 16.19
N LEU A 80 -7.39 -3.13 14.96
CA LEU A 80 -6.92 -4.31 14.24
C LEU A 80 -5.43 -4.17 13.90
N LEU A 81 -4.99 -3.00 13.45
CA LEU A 81 -3.58 -2.74 13.15
C LEU A 81 -2.71 -2.77 14.42
N ILE A 82 -3.21 -2.26 15.55
CA ILE A 82 -2.53 -2.35 16.85
C ILE A 82 -2.35 -3.82 17.25
N ALA A 83 -3.42 -4.62 17.18
CA ALA A 83 -3.37 -6.03 17.49
C ALA A 83 -2.38 -6.80 16.58
N ALA A 84 -2.42 -6.51 15.29
CA ALA A 84 -1.49 -7.11 14.33
C ALA A 84 -0.02 -6.74 14.63
N GLN A 85 0.29 -5.49 15.00
CA GLN A 85 1.67 -5.14 15.37
C GLN A 85 2.13 -5.82 16.65
N GLN A 86 1.21 -6.12 17.58
CA GLN A 86 1.53 -6.89 18.78
C GLN A 86 1.74 -8.39 18.48
N GLN A 87 0.99 -8.92 17.52
CA GLN A 87 1.06 -10.33 17.09
C GLN A 87 2.34 -10.61 16.31
N TYR A 88 2.74 -9.71 15.42
CA TYR A 88 3.90 -9.89 14.55
C TYR A 88 5.14 -9.21 15.13
N ASP A 89 6.28 -9.92 15.18
CA ASP A 89 7.56 -9.33 15.58
C ASP A 89 7.91 -8.15 14.65
N ALA A 90 8.14 -6.99 15.26
CA ALA A 90 8.50 -5.77 14.55
C ALA A 90 9.83 -5.86 13.77
N LYS A 91 10.62 -6.92 13.99
CA LYS A 91 11.80 -7.24 13.17
C LYS A 91 11.42 -7.88 11.83
N ILE A 92 10.23 -8.46 11.72
CA ILE A 92 9.75 -9.21 10.55
C ILE A 92 8.67 -8.40 9.82
N VAL A 93 7.67 -7.88 10.55
CA VAL A 93 6.57 -7.07 10.02
C VAL A 93 6.58 -5.71 10.71
N GLN A 94 6.56 -4.65 9.94
CA GLN A 94 6.44 -3.29 10.45
C GLN A 94 5.16 -2.65 9.92
N ILE A 95 4.24 -2.31 10.82
CA ILE A 95 3.10 -1.45 10.49
C ILE A 95 3.55 0.00 10.63
N VAL A 96 3.15 0.84 9.67
CA VAL A 96 3.41 2.28 9.65
C VAL A 96 2.12 3.00 9.29
N GLY A 97 1.60 3.81 10.19
CA GLY A 97 0.46 4.67 9.89
C GLY A 97 0.93 5.98 9.25
N ILE A 98 0.35 6.32 8.11
CA ILE A 98 0.66 7.54 7.36
C ILE A 98 -0.59 8.43 7.42
N GLY A 99 -0.56 9.41 8.32
CA GLY A 99 -1.69 10.30 8.58
C GLY A 99 -1.76 11.46 7.59
N ILE A 100 -2.91 11.62 6.94
CA ILE A 100 -3.23 12.75 6.05
C ILE A 100 -4.09 13.74 6.83
N ASP A 101 -3.47 14.40 7.80
CA ASP A 101 -4.10 15.40 8.67
C ASP A 101 -3.02 16.27 9.32
N HIS A 102 -3.44 17.29 10.09
CA HIS A 102 -2.54 18.10 10.89
C HIS A 102 -1.85 17.26 11.97
N ALA A 103 -0.55 17.51 12.19
CA ALA A 103 0.28 16.73 13.12
C ALA A 103 -0.27 16.73 14.55
N ASP A 104 -0.76 17.86 15.04
CA ASP A 104 -1.38 18.02 16.36
C ASP A 104 -2.58 17.10 16.54
N LYS A 105 -3.47 17.01 15.56
CA LYS A 105 -4.62 16.11 15.58
C LYS A 105 -4.20 14.64 15.58
N ILE A 106 -3.18 14.30 14.77
CA ILE A 106 -2.65 12.92 14.74
C ILE A 106 -2.04 12.55 16.10
N VAL A 107 -1.29 13.46 16.74
CA VAL A 107 -0.72 13.26 18.08
C VAL A 107 -1.82 13.02 19.12
N GLU A 108 -2.82 13.90 19.17
CA GLU A 108 -3.94 13.77 20.10
C GLU A 108 -4.65 12.43 19.92
N PHE A 109 -5.02 12.12 18.68
CA PHE A 109 -5.78 10.91 18.34
C PHE A 109 -4.98 9.63 18.60
N SER A 110 -3.67 9.64 18.30
CA SER A 110 -2.78 8.50 18.55
C SER A 110 -2.68 8.16 20.03
N SER A 111 -2.69 9.19 20.89
CA SER A 111 -2.68 9.02 22.34
C SER A 111 -3.98 8.44 22.87
N GLN A 112 -5.12 8.91 22.33
CA GLN A 112 -6.46 8.42 22.72
C GLN A 112 -6.63 6.94 22.39
N LEU A 113 -6.19 6.51 21.18
CA LEU A 113 -6.28 5.12 20.72
C LEU A 113 -5.10 4.25 21.17
N LYS A 114 -4.08 4.82 21.82
CA LYS A 114 -2.86 4.12 22.26
C LYS A 114 -2.16 3.40 21.11
N ILE A 115 -1.99 4.10 19.97
CA ILE A 115 -1.32 3.53 18.80
C ILE A 115 0.14 3.26 19.13
N THR A 116 0.60 2.02 18.93
CA THR A 116 1.93 1.55 19.34
C THR A 116 2.93 1.43 18.17
N TYR A 117 2.45 1.47 16.94
CA TYR A 117 3.30 1.44 15.75
C TYR A 117 3.70 2.85 15.29
N PRO A 118 4.79 3.01 14.51
CA PRO A 118 5.23 4.30 14.00
C PRO A 118 4.15 5.05 13.22
N LEU A 119 4.01 6.34 13.51
CA LEU A 119 3.14 7.25 12.79
C LEU A 119 3.96 8.30 12.07
N LEU A 120 3.59 8.56 10.83
CA LEU A 120 4.15 9.58 9.97
C LEU A 120 3.04 10.51 9.52
N VAL A 121 3.38 11.78 9.37
CA VAL A 121 2.50 12.81 8.83
C VAL A 121 2.83 12.97 7.35
N ALA A 122 1.82 12.88 6.51
CA ALA A 122 1.92 13.07 5.08
C ALA A 122 1.48 14.48 4.69
N ASP A 123 2.13 15.03 3.69
CA ASP A 123 1.69 16.22 3.00
C ASP A 123 0.77 15.88 1.81
N ALA A 124 0.33 16.91 1.07
CA ALA A 124 -0.57 16.71 -0.07
C ALA A 124 0.03 15.84 -1.20
N SER A 125 1.36 15.75 -1.31
CA SER A 125 2.02 14.95 -2.35
C SER A 125 1.85 13.44 -2.14
N ALA A 126 1.56 13.00 -0.92
CA ALA A 126 1.25 11.61 -0.62
C ALA A 126 0.02 11.09 -1.39
N VAL A 127 -0.92 11.97 -1.74
CA VAL A 127 -2.09 11.62 -2.55
C VAL A 127 -1.66 11.16 -3.94
N ASP A 128 -0.66 11.79 -4.54
CA ASP A 128 -0.16 11.40 -5.86
C ASP A 128 0.57 10.05 -5.80
N THR A 129 1.34 9.82 -4.74
CA THR A 129 1.91 8.49 -4.45
C THR A 129 0.83 7.43 -4.30
N MET A 130 -0.27 7.70 -3.60
CA MET A 130 -1.42 6.78 -3.48
C MET A 130 -2.03 6.47 -4.85
N LYS A 131 -2.18 7.47 -5.75
CA LYS A 131 -2.69 7.25 -7.11
C LYS A 131 -1.79 6.34 -7.94
N GLN A 132 -0.48 6.50 -7.85
CA GLN A 132 0.50 5.63 -8.52
C GLN A 132 0.45 4.19 -7.99
N LEU A 133 0.08 4.01 -6.73
CA LEU A 133 -0.11 2.71 -6.08
C LEU A 133 -1.50 2.10 -6.33
N GLY A 134 -2.31 2.71 -7.21
CA GLY A 134 -3.60 2.19 -7.65
C GLY A 134 -4.82 2.83 -6.99
N ASN A 135 -4.65 3.68 -5.99
CA ASN A 135 -5.76 4.42 -5.37
C ASN A 135 -6.07 5.71 -6.16
N ARG A 136 -6.68 5.56 -7.32
CA ARG A 136 -6.99 6.68 -8.22
C ARG A 136 -7.96 7.69 -7.63
N SER A 137 -8.83 7.26 -6.72
CA SER A 137 -9.83 8.12 -6.06
C SER A 137 -9.25 8.95 -4.92
N GLY A 138 -8.07 8.61 -4.39
CA GLY A 138 -7.53 9.20 -3.16
C GLY A 138 -8.35 8.86 -1.91
N GLY A 139 -9.20 7.79 -1.97
CA GLY A 139 -10.05 7.37 -0.86
C GLY A 139 -9.26 6.81 0.32
N LEU A 140 -9.83 6.91 1.53
CA LEU A 140 -9.26 6.40 2.78
C LEU A 140 -10.24 5.44 3.47
N PRO A 141 -9.74 4.48 4.26
CA PRO A 141 -8.33 4.12 4.41
C PRO A 141 -7.76 3.46 3.17
N PHE A 142 -6.44 3.54 2.99
CA PHE A 142 -5.74 2.84 1.93
C PHE A 142 -4.50 2.16 2.49
N THR A 143 -4.41 0.85 2.34
CA THR A 143 -3.30 0.05 2.85
C THR A 143 -2.45 -0.48 1.71
N VAL A 144 -1.14 -0.30 1.81
CA VAL A 144 -0.13 -0.84 0.89
C VAL A 144 0.75 -1.79 1.67
N VAL A 145 0.84 -3.04 1.22
CA VAL A 145 1.77 -4.02 1.79
C VAL A 145 2.96 -4.17 0.86
N LEU A 146 4.15 -3.90 1.39
CA LEU A 146 5.41 -4.08 0.69
C LEU A 146 6.11 -5.33 1.21
N ASP A 147 6.69 -6.12 0.31
CA ASP A 147 7.53 -7.24 0.67
C ASP A 147 8.90 -6.79 1.25
N ARG A 148 9.74 -7.72 1.65
CA ARG A 148 11.08 -7.45 2.22
C ARG A 148 12.01 -6.73 1.22
N GLY A 149 11.81 -6.91 -0.07
CA GLY A 149 12.52 -6.21 -1.14
C GLY A 149 12.03 -4.76 -1.36
N GLY A 150 10.85 -4.43 -0.84
CA GLY A 150 10.19 -3.14 -1.02
C GLY A 150 9.28 -3.09 -2.26
N ALA A 151 8.96 -4.24 -2.87
CA ALA A 151 7.97 -4.30 -3.94
C ALA A 151 6.55 -4.36 -3.36
N VAL A 152 5.56 -3.82 -4.11
CA VAL A 152 4.15 -3.92 -3.71
C VAL A 152 3.70 -5.36 -3.80
N ALA A 153 3.35 -5.95 -2.67
CA ALA A 153 2.77 -7.28 -2.56
C ALA A 153 1.23 -7.23 -2.63
N SER A 154 0.62 -6.21 -2.04
CA SER A 154 -0.83 -6.03 -2.04
C SER A 154 -1.21 -4.56 -1.81
N THR A 155 -2.38 -4.17 -2.31
CA THR A 155 -3.02 -2.90 -1.99
C THR A 155 -4.48 -3.13 -1.63
N LYS A 156 -5.00 -2.37 -0.68
CA LYS A 156 -6.41 -2.42 -0.25
C LYS A 156 -6.96 -1.01 -0.10
N LEU A 157 -8.00 -0.69 -0.84
CA LEU A 157 -8.82 0.50 -0.62
C LEU A 157 -10.03 0.13 0.24
N GLY A 158 -10.29 0.93 1.26
CA GLY A 158 -11.31 0.68 2.29
C GLY A 158 -10.76 -0.10 3.48
N ALA A 159 -11.53 -0.15 4.56
CA ALA A 159 -11.11 -0.73 5.83
C ALA A 159 -10.75 -2.22 5.71
N LEU A 160 -9.70 -2.60 6.40
CA LEU A 160 -9.31 -4.00 6.59
C LEU A 160 -10.34 -4.71 7.48
N LYS A 161 -10.73 -5.91 7.08
CA LYS A 161 -11.59 -6.77 7.87
C LYS A 161 -10.77 -7.68 8.80
N PRO A 162 -11.36 -8.17 9.92
CA PRO A 162 -10.70 -9.16 10.76
C PRO A 162 -10.17 -10.36 9.96
N GLY A 163 -8.90 -10.73 10.14
CA GLY A 163 -8.23 -11.83 9.44
C GLY A 163 -7.77 -11.51 8.01
N GLU A 164 -8.20 -10.40 7.41
CA GLU A 164 -7.80 -10.05 6.03
C GLU A 164 -6.29 -9.73 5.95
N LEU A 165 -5.77 -9.01 6.95
CA LEU A 165 -4.34 -8.70 7.00
C LEU A 165 -3.49 -9.97 7.15
N ASP A 166 -3.93 -10.95 7.94
CA ASP A 166 -3.22 -12.23 8.11
C ASP A 166 -3.14 -13.02 6.80
N LEU A 167 -4.22 -13.02 6.01
CA LEU A 167 -4.24 -13.65 4.69
C LEU A 167 -3.25 -12.99 3.72
N ILE A 168 -3.10 -11.66 3.78
CA ILE A 168 -2.14 -10.91 2.94
C ILE A 168 -0.71 -11.20 3.40
N LEU A 169 -0.45 -11.27 4.70
CA LEU A 169 0.88 -11.43 5.26
C LEU A 169 1.39 -12.87 5.17
N ALA A 170 0.53 -13.87 5.30
CA ALA A 170 0.92 -15.30 5.37
C ALA A 170 1.88 -15.75 4.24
N PRO A 171 1.70 -15.43 2.96
CA PRO A 171 2.62 -15.81 1.90
C PRO A 171 3.97 -15.07 1.95
N LEU A 172 4.04 -13.89 2.60
CA LEU A 172 5.25 -13.05 2.68
C LEU A 172 6.17 -13.41 3.85
N LEU A 173 5.67 -14.23 4.78
CA LEU A 173 6.35 -14.62 6.02
C LEU A 173 6.99 -16.02 5.95
N ARG A 174 6.80 -16.72 4.84
CA ARG A 174 7.40 -18.04 4.58
C ARG A 174 8.86 -17.96 4.18
#